data_b7f6d24111eaa04efa575ee73660081c
#
_entry.id   b7f6d24111eaa04efa575ee73660081c
#
_cell.length_a   1.000
_cell.length_b   1.000
_cell.length_c   1.000
_cell.angle_alpha   90.00
_cell.angle_beta   90.00
_cell.angle_gamma   90.00
#
_symmetry.space_group_name_H-M   'P 1'
#
loop_
_entity.id
_entity.type
_entity.pdbx_description
1 polymer ?
#
loop_
_entity_poly.entity_id
_entity_poly.type
_entity_poly.pdbx_seq_one_letter_code
_entity_poly.pdbx_strand_id
1 'polypeptide(L)'
;MCRSRGVFKLLPVILALALVAAACGSDEGNNAASSGQSVTTTAAPATTAAPATTAPAEEAAGVLAAACPSPIIVQTDWHAQAEHGPTYELLGQDYVVDASNYSVTGTLVTSGEVDTGVEIEIREGGPATGWQQTASVMYQDPDIFLGYTSTDGAVEASADQPTVSVAVIMEKNPQIIMWNPEQFPGVKRVADLPDDTPILTSWMATYLYWLINQGIVDASQVEESYEAGVSRFVAEDGAYGQQGYASNEPYIYEVETPEYGKAVQYELTHDMGYETYSQNYGVLPERIEEDRACLELLVPILQQGMVDYVTDGAETNAVIMDVNAIYDDGFVYSEGNAEFGHAELGRLGLIGNGPDGTIGKHDMDRVQRMIDSLIPVFGPDGINIGIAEGLTYGDIATNEFIDDSIGLE
;
A
#
# COMPACT_ATOMS: atom_id res chain seq x y z
N MET A 1 -25.68 -6.28 -51.31
CA MET A 1 -25.86 -7.59 -52.00
C MET A 1 -24.87 -8.58 -51.37
N CYS A 2 -25.41 -9.75 -51.07
CA CYS A 2 -24.79 -11.02 -50.63
C CYS A 2 -24.10 -11.12 -49.30
N ARG A 3 -24.81 -11.73 -48.40
CA ARG A 3 -24.62 -12.53 -47.22
C ARG A 3 -23.61 -13.67 -47.40
N SER A 4 -22.82 -13.95 -46.35
CA SER A 4 -22.45 -15.34 -46.06
C SER A 4 -22.35 -15.51 -44.53
N ARG A 5 -23.25 -16.36 -43.99
CA ARG A 5 -23.28 -16.85 -42.61
C ARG A 5 -22.42 -18.11 -42.52
N GLY A 6 -21.46 -18.14 -41.60
CA GLY A 6 -20.76 -19.36 -41.21
C GLY A 6 -21.26 -19.84 -39.86
N VAL A 7 -21.92 -21.00 -39.85
CA VAL A 7 -22.41 -21.71 -38.66
C VAL A 7 -21.27 -22.59 -38.14
N PHE A 8 -20.84 -22.43 -36.90
CA PHE A 8 -19.96 -23.38 -36.23
C PHE A 8 -20.75 -24.22 -35.23
N LYS A 9 -20.64 -25.54 -35.44
CA LYS A 9 -21.32 -26.58 -34.68
C LYS A 9 -20.63 -26.85 -33.35
N LEU A 10 -21.41 -26.88 -32.28
CA LEU A 10 -21.08 -27.41 -30.97
C LEU A 10 -20.98 -28.95 -31.00
N LEU A 11 -19.91 -29.49 -30.46
CA LEU A 11 -19.79 -30.91 -30.06
C LEU A 11 -19.66 -30.96 -28.53
N PRO A 12 -20.43 -31.78 -27.84
CA PRO A 12 -20.24 -32.01 -26.41
C PRO A 12 -19.25 -33.15 -26.18
N VAL A 13 -18.27 -32.93 -25.29
CA VAL A 13 -17.42 -33.99 -24.77
C VAL A 13 -17.95 -34.41 -23.40
N ILE A 14 -18.39 -35.66 -23.34
CA ILE A 14 -18.81 -36.36 -22.11
C ILE A 14 -17.53 -36.89 -21.47
N LEU A 15 -17.26 -36.55 -20.21
CA LEU A 15 -16.18 -37.16 -19.41
C LEU A 15 -16.81 -37.96 -18.26
N ALA A 16 -16.42 -39.21 -18.22
CA ALA A 16 -16.95 -40.22 -17.29
C ALA A 16 -16.24 -40.15 -15.93
N LEU A 17 -17.05 -40.24 -14.86
CA LEU A 17 -16.61 -40.47 -13.48
C LEU A 17 -16.03 -41.87 -13.32
N ALA A 18 -14.92 -42.02 -12.64
CA ALA A 18 -14.46 -43.26 -11.99
C ALA A 18 -14.28 -43.04 -10.50
N LEU A 19 -15.20 -43.61 -9.71
CA LEU A 19 -15.06 -43.79 -8.27
C LEU A 19 -14.08 -44.95 -7.99
N VAL A 20 -13.15 -44.76 -7.06
CA VAL A 20 -12.49 -45.88 -6.33
C VAL A 20 -12.63 -45.66 -4.85
N ALA A 21 -13.37 -46.56 -4.20
CA ALA A 21 -13.47 -46.73 -2.77
C ALA A 21 -12.61 -47.92 -2.36
N ALA A 22 -11.85 -47.83 -1.27
CA ALA A 22 -11.40 -48.93 -0.40
C ALA A 22 -10.52 -48.32 0.68
N ALA A 23 -10.47 -48.73 1.92
CA ALA A 23 -11.15 -49.66 2.81
C ALA A 23 -10.38 -49.53 4.14
N CYS A 24 -11.09 -49.69 5.23
CA CYS A 24 -10.62 -49.73 6.62
C CYS A 24 -9.52 -50.76 6.89
N GLY A 25 -8.68 -50.45 7.91
CA GLY A 25 -7.85 -51.43 8.62
C GLY A 25 -7.49 -50.90 10.00
N SER A 26 -8.19 -51.40 11.00
CA SER A 26 -7.89 -51.31 12.43
C SER A 26 -6.80 -52.32 12.78
N ASP A 27 -5.89 -51.96 13.71
CA ASP A 27 -5.41 -52.96 14.67
C ASP A 27 -4.92 -52.35 15.99
N GLU A 28 -5.26 -53.10 17.04
CA GLU A 28 -5.09 -52.78 18.45
C GLU A 28 -3.70 -53.15 19.02
N GLY A 29 -3.34 -52.46 20.12
CA GLY A 29 -2.77 -53.17 21.27
C GLY A 29 -1.29 -53.06 21.55
N ASN A 30 -0.85 -52.34 22.56
CA ASN A 30 -0.41 -53.01 23.77
C ASN A 30 -0.02 -52.06 24.91
N ASN A 31 -0.47 -52.39 26.11
CA ASN A 31 -0.13 -51.87 27.42
C ASN A 31 1.33 -52.11 27.81
N ALA A 32 1.97 -51.16 28.46
CA ALA A 32 2.91 -51.46 29.55
C ALA A 32 2.86 -50.33 30.60
N ALA A 33 2.39 -50.69 31.75
CA ALA A 33 2.42 -49.89 32.97
C ALA A 33 3.85 -49.82 33.54
N SER A 34 4.24 -48.67 34.07
CA SER A 34 5.30 -48.57 35.08
C SER A 34 4.93 -47.52 36.11
N SER A 35 4.97 -48.02 37.31
CA SER A 35 4.61 -47.48 38.61
C SER A 35 5.42 -46.27 39.08
N GLY A 36 4.72 -45.27 39.64
CA GLY A 36 4.95 -44.77 40.99
C GLY A 36 6.09 -43.79 41.24
N GLN A 37 5.72 -42.56 41.57
CA GLN A 37 6.07 -41.96 42.87
C GLN A 37 5.35 -40.61 43.01
N SER A 38 4.43 -40.54 43.98
CA SER A 38 3.83 -39.31 44.46
C SER A 38 4.86 -38.47 45.21
N VAL A 39 5.15 -37.27 44.73
CA VAL A 39 5.80 -36.24 45.52
C VAL A 39 4.75 -35.19 45.86
N THR A 40 4.41 -35.13 47.12
CA THR A 40 3.50 -34.14 47.71
C THR A 40 4.26 -32.81 47.80
N THR A 41 3.97 -31.86 46.92
CA THR A 41 4.40 -30.47 47.06
C THR A 41 3.26 -29.67 47.67
N THR A 42 3.54 -29.10 48.82
CA THR A 42 2.69 -28.19 49.57
C THR A 42 2.40 -26.95 48.77
N ALA A 43 1.11 -26.67 48.52
CA ALA A 43 0.65 -25.45 47.85
C ALA A 43 0.94 -24.24 48.74
N ALA A 44 1.64 -23.25 48.18
CA ALA A 44 1.73 -21.92 48.73
C ALA A 44 0.37 -21.18 48.53
N PRO A 45 -0.01 -20.24 49.40
CA PRO A 45 -1.31 -19.59 49.32
C PRO A 45 -1.39 -18.72 48.05
N ALA A 46 -2.48 -18.87 47.33
CA ALA A 46 -2.83 -18.04 46.17
C ALA A 46 -2.89 -16.57 46.59
N THR A 47 -2.00 -15.76 46.05
CA THR A 47 -2.12 -14.32 46.06
C THR A 47 -3.28 -13.97 45.13
N THR A 48 -4.33 -13.39 45.69
CA THR A 48 -5.46 -12.85 44.94
C THR A 48 -4.90 -11.73 44.06
N ALA A 49 -4.89 -11.93 42.73
CA ALA A 49 -4.61 -10.86 41.76
C ALA A 49 -5.67 -9.77 41.94
N ALA A 50 -5.24 -8.54 42.06
CA ALA A 50 -6.12 -7.39 42.03
C ALA A 50 -6.83 -7.37 40.67
N PRO A 51 -8.10 -6.92 40.57
CA PRO A 51 -8.78 -6.79 39.32
C PRO A 51 -8.00 -5.81 38.43
N ALA A 52 -7.66 -6.27 37.21
CA ALA A 52 -7.07 -5.41 36.19
C ALA A 52 -8.02 -4.21 35.96
N THR A 53 -7.48 -3.02 36.04
CA THR A 53 -8.20 -1.79 35.76
C THR A 53 -8.45 -1.71 34.26
N THR A 54 -9.62 -2.14 33.79
CA THR A 54 -10.11 -2.01 32.41
C THR A 54 -10.60 -0.58 32.09
N ALA A 55 -10.53 0.35 33.03
CA ALA A 55 -11.05 1.70 32.89
C ALA A 55 -10.38 2.61 31.82
N PRO A 56 -9.06 2.55 31.51
CA PRO A 56 -8.49 3.47 30.52
C PRO A 56 -8.85 3.15 29.06
N ALA A 57 -8.99 1.88 28.71
CA ALA A 57 -9.29 1.46 27.32
C ALA A 57 -10.77 1.71 26.93
N GLU A 58 -11.70 1.40 27.80
CA GLU A 58 -13.15 1.71 27.61
C GLU A 58 -13.41 3.21 27.54
N GLU A 59 -12.66 4.03 28.29
CA GLU A 59 -12.78 5.49 28.28
C GLU A 59 -12.23 6.06 26.95
N ALA A 60 -11.14 5.52 26.43
CA ALA A 60 -10.57 5.91 25.14
C ALA A 60 -11.46 5.50 23.95
N ALA A 61 -12.01 4.28 23.96
CA ALA A 61 -12.96 3.79 22.97
C ALA A 61 -14.20 4.69 22.83
N GLY A 62 -14.78 5.10 23.97
CA GLY A 62 -15.95 5.99 23.99
C GLY A 62 -15.67 7.39 23.43
N VAL A 63 -14.43 7.88 23.51
CA VAL A 63 -14.04 9.21 23.03
C VAL A 63 -13.96 9.24 21.51
N LEU A 64 -13.32 8.24 20.86
CA LEU A 64 -13.24 8.17 19.40
C LEU A 64 -14.64 8.01 18.78
N ALA A 65 -15.44 7.07 19.30
CA ALA A 65 -16.81 6.82 18.84
C ALA A 65 -17.76 8.03 18.98
N ALA A 66 -17.45 8.95 19.88
CA ALA A 66 -18.23 10.17 20.04
C ALA A 66 -17.85 11.28 19.05
N ALA A 67 -16.65 11.21 18.48
CA ALA A 67 -16.07 12.25 17.62
C ALA A 67 -16.00 11.85 16.13
N CYS A 68 -15.89 10.56 15.83
CA CYS A 68 -15.69 10.05 14.49
C CYS A 68 -16.95 9.36 13.93
N PRO A 69 -17.10 9.28 12.59
CA PRO A 69 -18.08 8.39 11.98
C PRO A 69 -17.70 6.92 12.21
N SER A 70 -18.68 6.03 12.07
CA SER A 70 -18.46 4.58 12.05
C SER A 70 -19.31 3.96 10.94
N PRO A 71 -18.70 3.27 9.96
CA PRO A 71 -17.25 3.05 9.83
C PRO A 71 -16.49 4.33 9.43
N ILE A 72 -15.18 4.37 9.77
CA ILE A 72 -14.22 5.25 9.09
C ILE A 72 -13.85 4.58 7.77
N ILE A 73 -14.25 5.18 6.66
CA ILE A 73 -13.99 4.64 5.33
C ILE A 73 -12.66 5.16 4.80
N VAL A 74 -11.75 4.23 4.45
CA VAL A 74 -10.44 4.51 3.85
C VAL A 74 -10.42 3.98 2.42
N GLN A 75 -10.27 4.86 1.43
CA GLN A 75 -10.07 4.48 0.03
C GLN A 75 -8.58 4.40 -0.26
N THR A 76 -8.07 3.20 -0.59
CA THR A 76 -6.67 3.03 -1.03
C THR A 76 -6.52 3.33 -2.52
N ASP A 77 -5.28 3.29 -3.02
CA ASP A 77 -4.92 3.64 -4.39
C ASP A 77 -4.65 2.42 -5.28
N TRP A 78 -4.52 1.21 -4.68
CA TRP A 78 -4.14 0.00 -5.39
C TRP A 78 -4.69 -1.26 -4.70
N HIS A 79 -4.31 -2.45 -5.22
CA HIS A 79 -4.49 -3.74 -4.54
C HIS A 79 -3.81 -3.75 -3.18
N ALA A 80 -4.36 -4.50 -2.24
CA ALA A 80 -3.79 -4.62 -0.91
C ALA A 80 -2.41 -5.30 -0.96
N GLN A 81 -1.38 -4.61 -0.48
CA GLN A 81 0.00 -5.10 -0.39
C GLN A 81 0.73 -4.37 0.75
N ALA A 82 2.03 -4.61 0.93
CA ALA A 82 2.80 -4.12 2.08
C ALA A 82 2.71 -2.60 2.30
N GLU A 83 2.62 -1.81 1.23
CA GLU A 83 2.49 -0.34 1.31
C GLU A 83 1.19 0.10 2.00
N HIS A 84 0.16 -0.74 1.98
CA HIS A 84 -1.12 -0.51 2.65
C HIS A 84 -1.13 -1.06 4.09
N GLY A 85 -0.09 -1.81 4.47
CA GLY A 85 0.04 -2.46 5.77
C GLY A 85 -0.29 -1.56 6.96
N PRO A 86 0.16 -0.30 7.05
CA PRO A 86 -0.20 0.60 8.15
C PRO A 86 -1.70 0.78 8.39
N THR A 87 -2.51 0.74 7.32
CA THR A 87 -3.98 0.83 7.45
C THR A 87 -4.59 -0.51 7.83
N TYR A 88 -4.07 -1.61 7.26
CA TYR A 88 -4.51 -2.97 7.62
C TYR A 88 -4.11 -3.38 9.03
N GLU A 89 -3.04 -2.80 9.60
CA GLU A 89 -2.64 -2.97 11.00
C GLU A 89 -3.70 -2.49 11.99
N LEU A 90 -4.54 -1.56 11.57
CA LEU A 90 -5.63 -1.00 12.36
C LEU A 90 -6.94 -1.80 12.23
N LEU A 91 -6.96 -2.88 11.46
CA LEU A 91 -8.12 -3.73 11.21
C LEU A 91 -8.15 -4.90 12.19
N GLY A 92 -9.12 -4.93 13.09
CA GLY A 92 -9.29 -6.01 14.07
C GLY A 92 -9.57 -7.37 13.42
N GLN A 93 -9.31 -8.44 14.16
CA GLN A 93 -9.42 -9.84 13.70
C GLN A 93 -10.87 -10.28 13.41
N ASP A 94 -11.86 -9.46 13.70
CA ASP A 94 -13.29 -9.69 13.43
C ASP A 94 -13.72 -9.24 12.02
N TYR A 95 -12.76 -8.95 11.14
CA TYR A 95 -13.00 -8.39 9.82
C TYR A 95 -13.87 -9.28 8.92
N VAL A 96 -14.63 -8.63 8.04
CA VAL A 96 -15.45 -9.27 7.00
C VAL A 96 -15.11 -8.68 5.64
N VAL A 97 -14.80 -9.55 4.67
CA VAL A 97 -14.45 -9.15 3.31
C VAL A 97 -15.69 -9.17 2.42
N ASP A 98 -15.95 -8.07 1.72
CA ASP A 98 -16.95 -7.98 0.65
C ASP A 98 -16.24 -7.97 -0.72
N ALA A 99 -16.08 -9.15 -1.31
CA ALA A 99 -15.42 -9.31 -2.60
C ALA A 99 -16.19 -8.63 -3.76
N SER A 100 -17.49 -8.36 -3.60
CA SER A 100 -18.26 -7.71 -4.65
C SER A 100 -18.05 -6.20 -4.73
N ASN A 101 -17.60 -5.60 -3.63
CA ASN A 101 -17.31 -4.18 -3.52
C ASN A 101 -15.81 -3.90 -3.27
N TYR A 102 -14.97 -4.93 -3.29
CA TYR A 102 -13.52 -4.81 -3.01
C TYR A 102 -13.26 -4.05 -1.72
N SER A 103 -13.95 -4.44 -0.65
CA SER A 103 -13.82 -3.80 0.67
C SER A 103 -13.69 -4.83 1.79
N VAL A 104 -13.07 -4.41 2.87
CA VAL A 104 -13.00 -5.15 4.12
C VAL A 104 -13.39 -4.24 5.27
N THR A 105 -14.23 -4.73 6.17
CA THR A 105 -14.74 -3.96 7.33
C THR A 105 -14.53 -4.76 8.61
N GLY A 106 -14.08 -4.11 9.66
CA GLY A 106 -13.91 -4.69 10.99
C GLY A 106 -13.78 -3.62 12.06
N THR A 107 -13.55 -4.03 13.29
CA THR A 107 -13.29 -3.09 14.39
C THR A 107 -12.00 -2.32 14.11
N LEU A 108 -12.01 -0.99 14.24
CA LEU A 108 -10.80 -0.19 14.30
C LEU A 108 -10.09 -0.46 15.63
N VAL A 109 -8.86 -0.96 15.57
CA VAL A 109 -8.04 -1.24 16.75
C VAL A 109 -6.83 -0.30 16.84
N THR A 110 -6.32 -0.11 18.05
CA THR A 110 -5.02 0.54 18.29
C THR A 110 -3.97 -0.49 18.68
N SER A 111 -2.75 -0.03 18.92
CA SER A 111 -1.63 -0.88 19.36
C SER A 111 -2.05 -1.88 20.45
N GLY A 112 -1.73 -3.16 20.23
CA GLY A 112 -2.10 -4.26 21.10
C GLY A 112 -3.58 -4.68 20.98
N GLU A 113 -4.20 -4.53 19.84
CA GLU A 113 -5.57 -4.98 19.52
C GLU A 113 -6.66 -4.35 20.41
N VAL A 114 -6.47 -3.09 20.83
CA VAL A 114 -7.43 -2.41 21.68
C VAL A 114 -8.56 -1.84 20.82
N ASP A 115 -9.78 -2.32 21.04
CA ASP A 115 -11.02 -1.86 20.39
C ASP A 115 -11.28 -0.37 20.68
N THR A 116 -11.45 0.42 19.63
CA THR A 116 -11.73 1.86 19.71
C THR A 116 -13.23 2.19 19.81
N GLY A 117 -14.10 1.22 19.65
CA GLY A 117 -15.56 1.39 19.56
C GLY A 117 -16.03 1.96 18.22
N VAL A 118 -15.16 1.99 17.21
CA VAL A 118 -15.44 2.46 15.83
C VAL A 118 -15.08 1.34 14.87
N GLU A 119 -15.81 1.21 13.77
CA GLU A 119 -15.44 0.32 12.67
C GLU A 119 -14.56 1.06 11.66
N ILE A 120 -13.68 0.32 10.97
CA ILE A 120 -12.94 0.78 9.80
C ILE A 120 -13.37 -0.04 8.58
N GLU A 121 -13.58 0.64 7.45
CA GLU A 121 -13.79 0.02 6.15
C GLU A 121 -12.67 0.42 5.22
N ILE A 122 -11.90 -0.55 4.71
CA ILE A 122 -10.81 -0.33 3.77
C ILE A 122 -11.29 -0.77 2.39
N ARG A 123 -11.26 0.15 1.42
CA ARG A 123 -11.67 -0.08 0.03
C ARG A 123 -10.46 -0.09 -0.87
N GLU A 124 -10.40 -1.11 -1.75
CA GLU A 124 -9.33 -1.24 -2.73
C GLU A 124 -9.45 -0.20 -3.85
N GLY A 125 -8.31 0.29 -4.31
CA GLY A 125 -8.19 1.23 -5.41
C GLY A 125 -7.82 0.58 -6.75
N GLY A 126 -7.09 1.30 -7.60
CA GLY A 126 -6.61 0.79 -8.87
C GLY A 126 -7.73 0.25 -9.77
N PRO A 127 -7.67 -1.04 -10.18
CA PRO A 127 -8.70 -1.65 -11.03
C PRO A 127 -10.11 -1.63 -10.41
N ALA A 128 -10.23 -1.75 -9.09
CA ALA A 128 -11.50 -1.75 -8.37
C ALA A 128 -12.27 -0.42 -8.55
N THR A 129 -11.56 0.70 -8.70
CA THR A 129 -12.13 2.03 -8.97
C THR A 129 -12.12 2.42 -10.45
N GLY A 130 -11.77 1.48 -11.34
CA GLY A 130 -11.65 1.74 -12.77
C GLY A 130 -10.49 2.70 -13.09
N TRP A 131 -9.40 2.62 -12.32
CA TRP A 131 -8.17 3.42 -12.48
C TRP A 131 -8.36 4.92 -12.20
N GLN A 132 -9.38 5.28 -11.45
CA GLN A 132 -9.59 6.65 -11.05
C GLN A 132 -8.59 7.06 -9.96
N GLN A 133 -8.15 8.30 -10.00
CA GLN A 133 -7.41 8.92 -8.91
C GLN A 133 -8.24 8.89 -7.63
N THR A 134 -7.63 8.59 -6.49
CA THR A 134 -8.34 8.51 -5.19
C THR A 134 -9.08 9.81 -4.86
N ALA A 135 -8.50 10.98 -5.16
CA ALA A 135 -9.18 12.26 -5.02
C ALA A 135 -10.53 12.28 -5.77
N SER A 136 -10.56 11.80 -7.02
CA SER A 136 -11.80 11.75 -7.81
C SER A 136 -12.85 10.82 -7.21
N VAL A 137 -12.43 9.70 -6.61
CA VAL A 137 -13.33 8.77 -5.92
C VAL A 137 -13.93 9.43 -4.67
N MET A 138 -13.09 10.12 -3.87
CA MET A 138 -13.55 10.87 -2.69
C MET A 138 -14.57 11.96 -3.03
N TYR A 139 -14.42 12.66 -4.16
CA TYR A 139 -15.39 13.66 -4.62
C TYR A 139 -16.70 13.05 -5.15
N GLN A 140 -16.68 11.78 -5.58
CA GLN A 140 -17.88 11.04 -6.00
C GLN A 140 -18.61 10.40 -4.83
N ASP A 141 -17.87 9.99 -3.80
CA ASP A 141 -18.41 9.42 -2.56
C ASP A 141 -17.87 10.18 -1.33
N PRO A 142 -18.60 11.19 -0.86
CA PRO A 142 -18.19 12.00 0.29
C PRO A 142 -18.25 11.26 1.64
N ASP A 143 -18.75 10.03 1.68
CA ASP A 143 -18.70 9.20 2.88
C ASP A 143 -17.28 8.65 3.13
N ILE A 144 -16.41 8.62 2.11
CA ILE A 144 -14.98 8.30 2.26
C ILE A 144 -14.35 9.35 3.18
N PHE A 145 -13.86 8.88 4.33
CA PHE A 145 -13.26 9.76 5.35
C PHE A 145 -11.81 10.09 5.04
N LEU A 146 -11.02 9.04 4.69
CA LEU A 146 -9.62 9.14 4.30
C LEU A 146 -9.41 8.56 2.91
N GLY A 147 -8.51 9.15 2.13
CA GLY A 147 -8.05 8.60 0.87
C GLY A 147 -6.53 8.55 0.80
N TYR A 148 -5.99 7.53 0.14
CA TYR A 148 -4.57 7.49 -0.19
C TYR A 148 -4.29 8.50 -1.30
N THR A 149 -3.72 9.63 -0.92
CA THR A 149 -3.34 10.71 -1.83
C THR A 149 -1.82 10.81 -1.96
N SER A 150 -1.34 11.51 -2.97
CA SER A 150 0.09 11.78 -3.13
C SER A 150 0.33 13.29 -3.29
N THR A 151 1.57 13.74 -3.04
CA THR A 151 1.91 15.17 -3.20
C THR A 151 1.68 15.64 -4.64
N ASP A 152 2.14 14.87 -5.61
CA ASP A 152 1.97 15.16 -7.04
C ASP A 152 0.51 15.09 -7.49
N GLY A 153 -0.25 14.08 -7.04
CA GLY A 153 -1.68 13.97 -7.29
C GLY A 153 -2.47 15.14 -6.67
N ALA A 154 -2.10 15.59 -5.47
CA ALA A 154 -2.73 16.74 -4.84
C ALA A 154 -2.43 18.06 -5.61
N VAL A 155 -1.22 18.21 -6.16
CA VAL A 155 -0.89 19.35 -7.06
C VAL A 155 -1.70 19.26 -8.34
N GLU A 156 -1.74 18.09 -8.97
CA GLU A 156 -2.48 17.83 -10.22
C GLU A 156 -3.98 18.16 -10.05
N ALA A 157 -4.59 17.69 -8.98
CA ALA A 157 -6.02 17.87 -8.72
C ALA A 157 -6.38 19.21 -8.07
N SER A 158 -5.40 20.05 -7.75
CA SER A 158 -5.57 21.23 -6.89
C SER A 158 -6.61 22.25 -7.37
N ALA A 159 -6.87 22.34 -8.66
CA ALA A 159 -7.84 23.30 -9.20
C ALA A 159 -9.30 22.81 -9.10
N ASP A 160 -9.52 21.50 -9.28
CA ASP A 160 -10.86 20.94 -9.47
C ASP A 160 -11.30 20.01 -8.32
N GLN A 161 -10.36 19.27 -7.72
CA GLN A 161 -10.61 18.24 -6.70
C GLN A 161 -9.51 18.29 -5.61
N PRO A 162 -9.33 19.42 -4.91
CA PRO A 162 -8.28 19.57 -3.91
C PRO A 162 -8.46 18.59 -2.75
N THR A 163 -7.34 18.06 -2.25
CA THR A 163 -7.28 17.24 -1.03
C THR A 163 -6.18 17.77 -0.11
N VAL A 164 -6.34 17.57 1.19
CA VAL A 164 -5.34 17.96 2.21
C VAL A 164 -4.82 16.72 2.90
N SER A 165 -3.53 16.47 2.81
CA SER A 165 -2.87 15.40 3.54
C SER A 165 -2.76 15.75 5.03
N VAL A 166 -3.18 14.83 5.92
CA VAL A 166 -3.13 14.97 7.37
C VAL A 166 -2.03 14.13 8.02
N ALA A 167 -1.51 13.12 7.29
CA ALA A 167 -0.33 12.36 7.70
C ALA A 167 0.32 11.67 6.49
N VAL A 168 1.64 11.56 6.52
CA VAL A 168 2.45 10.83 5.54
C VAL A 168 2.46 9.35 5.88
N ILE A 169 2.17 8.47 4.92
CA ILE A 169 2.39 7.02 5.06
C ILE A 169 3.80 6.68 4.56
N MET A 170 4.10 7.08 3.32
CA MET A 170 5.38 6.79 2.67
C MET A 170 6.34 7.98 2.76
N GLU A 171 7.32 7.91 3.68
CA GLU A 171 8.36 8.94 3.83
C GLU A 171 9.19 9.10 2.56
N LYS A 172 9.44 8.00 1.83
CA LYS A 172 10.07 8.03 0.51
C LYS A 172 9.16 7.41 -0.53
N ASN A 173 9.14 8.01 -1.70
CA ASN A 173 8.46 7.42 -2.85
C ASN A 173 9.14 6.10 -3.24
N PRO A 174 8.44 4.94 -3.22
CA PRO A 174 9.00 3.63 -3.55
C PRO A 174 9.16 3.41 -5.06
N GLN A 175 8.67 4.33 -5.90
CA GLN A 175 8.79 4.24 -7.35
C GLN A 175 10.25 4.12 -7.78
N ILE A 176 10.55 3.13 -8.60
CA ILE A 176 11.88 2.89 -9.16
C ILE A 176 11.86 2.91 -10.70
N ILE A 177 13.04 3.09 -11.27
CA ILE A 177 13.35 2.61 -12.60
C ILE A 177 14.42 1.54 -12.43
N MET A 178 14.14 0.32 -12.91
CA MET A 178 14.99 -0.86 -12.80
C MET A 178 15.51 -1.31 -14.16
N TRP A 179 16.63 -2.05 -14.15
CA TRP A 179 17.27 -2.63 -15.35
C TRP A 179 18.01 -3.91 -15.00
N ASN A 180 18.37 -4.69 -16.04
CA ASN A 180 19.22 -5.85 -15.88
C ASN A 180 20.71 -5.42 -15.81
N PRO A 181 21.42 -5.63 -14.69
CA PRO A 181 22.84 -5.25 -14.57
C PRO A 181 23.77 -6.05 -15.49
N GLU A 182 23.35 -7.18 -16.04
CA GLU A 182 24.13 -7.95 -17.02
C GLU A 182 24.08 -7.30 -18.41
N GLN A 183 22.94 -6.67 -18.77
CA GLN A 183 22.78 -5.91 -20.01
C GLN A 183 23.46 -4.54 -19.93
N PHE A 184 23.47 -3.93 -18.75
CA PHE A 184 24.05 -2.60 -18.52
C PHE A 184 25.18 -2.66 -17.46
N PRO A 185 26.30 -3.35 -17.75
CA PRO A 185 27.37 -3.51 -16.77
C PRO A 185 28.02 -2.16 -16.43
N GLY A 186 28.01 -1.84 -15.13
CA GLY A 186 28.61 -0.61 -14.60
C GLY A 186 27.65 0.58 -14.51
N VAL A 187 26.45 0.50 -15.06
CA VAL A 187 25.38 1.48 -14.82
C VAL A 187 24.96 1.38 -13.35
N LYS A 188 24.87 2.53 -12.68
CA LYS A 188 24.44 2.63 -11.27
C LYS A 188 23.27 3.55 -11.06
N ARG A 189 23.03 4.43 -12.00
CA ARG A 189 21.98 5.45 -11.98
C ARG A 189 21.23 5.43 -13.29
N VAL A 190 19.99 5.85 -13.27
CA VAL A 190 19.16 5.97 -14.48
C VAL A 190 19.83 6.89 -15.51
N ALA A 191 20.44 7.98 -15.05
CA ALA A 191 21.19 8.91 -15.89
C ALA A 191 22.47 8.33 -16.55
N ASP A 192 22.91 7.14 -16.14
CA ASP A 192 24.06 6.46 -16.72
C ASP A 192 23.65 5.44 -17.80
N LEU A 193 22.34 5.21 -18.00
CA LEU A 193 21.83 4.37 -19.09
C LEU A 193 22.20 5.02 -20.44
N PRO A 194 22.53 4.23 -21.46
CA PRO A 194 22.76 4.76 -22.81
C PRO A 194 21.58 5.60 -23.31
N ASP A 195 21.86 6.69 -24.03
CA ASP A 195 20.86 7.65 -24.52
C ASP A 195 19.77 7.02 -25.42
N ASP A 196 20.04 5.85 -26.00
CA ASP A 196 19.11 5.10 -26.84
C ASP A 196 18.41 3.95 -26.09
N THR A 197 18.59 3.84 -24.76
CA THR A 197 17.92 2.83 -23.95
C THR A 197 16.47 3.24 -23.72
N PRO A 198 15.48 2.43 -24.15
CA PRO A 198 14.10 2.69 -23.83
C PRO A 198 13.83 2.61 -22.33
N ILE A 199 12.91 3.43 -21.81
CA ILE A 199 12.41 3.37 -20.44
C ILE A 199 10.90 3.13 -20.51
N LEU A 200 10.51 1.95 -20.06
CA LEU A 200 9.12 1.49 -20.06
C LEU A 200 8.38 1.99 -18.84
N THR A 201 7.30 2.72 -19.07
CA THR A 201 6.49 3.30 -18.01
C THR A 201 5.00 3.20 -18.32
N SER A 202 4.15 3.38 -17.32
CA SER A 202 2.73 3.59 -17.51
C SER A 202 2.47 4.92 -18.22
N TRP A 203 1.32 5.01 -18.86
CA TRP A 203 0.89 6.19 -19.56
C TRP A 203 0.72 7.39 -18.61
N MET A 204 1.24 8.55 -19.00
CA MET A 204 1.17 9.81 -18.28
C MET A 204 1.67 9.76 -16.81
N ALA A 205 2.69 8.98 -16.53
CA ALA A 205 3.31 8.94 -15.20
C ALA A 205 4.01 10.27 -14.87
N THR A 206 3.51 11.02 -13.89
CA THR A 206 3.97 12.37 -13.51
C THR A 206 5.46 12.41 -13.21
N TYR A 207 5.99 11.41 -12.48
CA TYR A 207 7.42 11.33 -12.17
C TYR A 207 8.30 11.32 -13.42
N LEU A 208 7.83 10.70 -14.50
CA LEU A 208 8.57 10.60 -15.76
C LEU A 208 8.69 11.96 -16.45
N TYR A 209 7.60 12.71 -16.56
CA TYR A 209 7.62 14.07 -17.10
C TYR A 209 8.48 14.99 -16.24
N TRP A 210 8.51 14.76 -14.93
CA TRP A 210 9.41 15.46 -14.03
C TRP A 210 10.87 15.10 -14.32
N LEU A 211 11.23 13.82 -14.48
CA LEU A 211 12.58 13.39 -14.84
C LEU A 211 13.04 13.98 -16.18
N ILE A 212 12.15 14.05 -17.16
CA ILE A 212 12.41 14.72 -18.45
C ILE A 212 12.67 16.21 -18.24
N ASN A 213 11.83 16.89 -17.47
CA ASN A 213 11.97 18.31 -17.18
C ASN A 213 13.30 18.63 -16.47
N GLN A 214 13.76 17.74 -15.59
CA GLN A 214 15.06 17.84 -14.91
C GLN A 214 16.25 17.43 -15.80
N GLY A 215 16.02 16.91 -17.00
CA GLY A 215 17.06 16.42 -17.91
C GLY A 215 17.77 15.17 -17.43
N ILE A 216 17.13 14.36 -16.58
CA ILE A 216 17.63 13.07 -16.12
C ILE A 216 17.36 11.98 -17.15
N VAL A 217 16.22 12.05 -17.83
CA VAL A 217 15.78 11.17 -18.91
C VAL A 217 15.48 12.02 -20.14
N ASP A 218 15.90 11.56 -21.33
CA ASP A 218 15.50 12.18 -22.60
C ASP A 218 14.11 11.70 -23.00
N ALA A 219 13.26 12.61 -23.48
CA ALA A 219 11.90 12.26 -23.91
C ALA A 219 11.86 11.16 -24.99
N SER A 220 12.93 11.02 -25.79
CA SER A 220 13.04 9.97 -26.81
C SER A 220 13.30 8.56 -26.24
N GLN A 221 13.70 8.47 -24.97
CA GLN A 221 13.87 7.19 -24.28
C GLN A 221 12.54 6.62 -23.76
N VAL A 222 11.52 7.46 -23.66
CA VAL A 222 10.27 7.10 -23.00
C VAL A 222 9.39 6.24 -23.87
N GLU A 223 8.93 5.12 -23.32
CA GLU A 223 7.95 4.23 -23.92
C GLU A 223 6.79 3.96 -22.94
N GLU A 224 5.67 4.65 -23.17
CA GLU A 224 4.46 4.57 -22.34
C GLU A 224 3.60 3.35 -22.70
N SER A 225 4.17 2.16 -22.58
CA SER A 225 3.51 0.88 -22.91
C SER A 225 3.67 -0.18 -21.82
N TYR A 226 3.96 0.22 -20.60
CA TYR A 226 4.00 -0.69 -19.46
C TYR A 226 2.59 -1.07 -19.01
N GLU A 227 2.29 -2.36 -19.01
CA GLU A 227 1.00 -2.94 -18.64
C GLU A 227 1.11 -3.82 -17.37
N ALA A 228 1.90 -3.42 -16.41
CA ALA A 228 2.10 -4.09 -15.11
C ALA A 228 2.44 -5.59 -15.24
N GLY A 229 3.27 -5.98 -16.21
CA GLY A 229 3.61 -7.39 -16.45
C GLY A 229 5.09 -7.62 -16.69
N VAL A 230 5.56 -8.83 -16.32
CA VAL A 230 6.96 -9.23 -16.46
C VAL A 230 7.35 -9.67 -17.89
N SER A 231 6.35 -10.01 -18.72
CA SER A 231 6.56 -10.76 -19.97
C SER A 231 7.53 -10.10 -20.94
N ARG A 232 7.43 -8.79 -21.11
CA ARG A 232 8.30 -8.07 -22.04
C ARG A 232 9.73 -7.98 -21.50
N PHE A 233 9.90 -7.67 -20.21
CA PHE A 233 11.20 -7.59 -19.57
C PHE A 233 11.94 -8.93 -19.69
N VAL A 234 11.22 -10.02 -19.44
CA VAL A 234 11.75 -11.39 -19.60
C VAL A 234 12.13 -11.68 -21.04
N ALA A 235 11.25 -11.39 -22.01
CA ALA A 235 11.46 -11.69 -23.43
C ALA A 235 12.68 -10.95 -24.01
N GLU A 236 12.97 -9.76 -23.55
CA GLU A 236 14.09 -8.92 -23.99
C GLU A 236 15.29 -8.96 -23.02
N ASP A 237 15.26 -9.88 -22.02
CA ASP A 237 16.31 -10.05 -20.98
C ASP A 237 16.66 -8.72 -20.28
N GLY A 238 15.68 -7.85 -20.07
CA GLY A 238 15.86 -6.56 -19.40
C GLY A 238 16.78 -5.58 -20.12
N ALA A 239 16.77 -5.58 -21.45
CA ALA A 239 17.61 -4.69 -22.28
C ALA A 239 17.09 -3.25 -22.35
N TYR A 240 16.36 -2.78 -21.32
CA TYR A 240 15.81 -1.44 -21.17
C TYR A 240 15.56 -1.10 -19.69
N GLY A 241 15.27 0.18 -19.40
CA GLY A 241 14.77 0.59 -18.10
C GLY A 241 13.27 0.30 -17.97
N GLN A 242 12.80 -0.03 -16.79
CA GLN A 242 11.39 -0.26 -16.54
C GLN A 242 10.97 0.27 -15.18
N GLN A 243 9.78 0.85 -15.12
CA GLN A 243 9.19 1.23 -13.84
C GLN A 243 8.90 0.02 -12.95
N GLY A 244 8.82 0.26 -11.66
CA GLY A 244 8.39 -0.68 -10.63
C GLY A 244 8.36 -0.02 -9.26
N TYR A 245 8.12 -0.82 -8.24
CA TYR A 245 8.16 -0.41 -6.83
C TYR A 245 9.26 -1.20 -6.11
N ALA A 246 10.08 -0.51 -5.33
CA ALA A 246 11.22 -1.14 -4.64
C ALA A 246 10.83 -2.25 -3.68
N SER A 247 9.61 -2.21 -3.17
CA SER A 247 8.99 -3.17 -2.26
C SER A 247 8.34 -4.37 -2.96
N ASN A 248 8.33 -4.44 -4.30
CA ASN A 248 7.57 -5.44 -5.04
C ASN A 248 8.37 -6.06 -6.21
N GLU A 249 8.59 -5.32 -7.31
CA GLU A 249 9.16 -5.84 -8.54
C GLU A 249 10.52 -6.55 -8.37
N PRO A 250 11.48 -6.07 -7.56
CA PRO A 250 12.74 -6.80 -7.41
C PRO A 250 12.56 -8.26 -6.99
N TYR A 251 11.62 -8.54 -6.07
CA TYR A 251 11.31 -9.90 -5.65
C TYR A 251 10.61 -10.70 -6.75
N ILE A 252 9.62 -10.11 -7.41
CA ILE A 252 8.87 -10.77 -8.50
C ILE A 252 9.84 -11.24 -9.59
N TYR A 253 10.76 -10.39 -10.02
CA TYR A 253 11.68 -10.71 -11.12
C TYR A 253 12.75 -11.71 -10.71
N GLU A 254 13.30 -11.62 -9.51
CA GLU A 254 14.35 -12.51 -9.05
C GLU A 254 13.81 -13.89 -8.62
N VAL A 255 12.66 -13.93 -7.96
CA VAL A 255 12.17 -15.14 -7.27
C VAL A 255 10.94 -15.74 -7.93
N GLU A 256 9.94 -14.93 -8.28
CA GLU A 256 8.65 -15.42 -8.77
C GLU A 256 8.59 -15.57 -10.29
N THR A 257 9.60 -15.07 -11.01
CA THR A 257 9.71 -15.20 -12.47
C THR A 257 10.89 -16.09 -12.86
N PRO A 258 10.75 -17.44 -12.80
CA PRO A 258 11.86 -18.37 -13.04
C PRO A 258 12.48 -18.24 -14.44
N GLU A 259 11.72 -17.72 -15.41
CA GLU A 259 12.19 -17.47 -16.78
C GLU A 259 13.24 -16.35 -16.83
N TYR A 260 13.21 -15.42 -15.87
CA TYR A 260 14.23 -14.40 -15.66
C TYR A 260 15.19 -14.79 -14.54
N GLY A 261 14.71 -14.96 -13.32
CA GLY A 261 15.40 -15.55 -12.17
C GLY A 261 16.70 -14.84 -11.77
N LYS A 262 16.77 -13.53 -11.97
CA LYS A 262 17.96 -12.71 -11.71
C LYS A 262 17.57 -11.47 -10.93
N ALA A 263 18.52 -10.98 -10.12
CA ALA A 263 18.36 -9.68 -9.47
C ALA A 263 18.35 -8.55 -10.52
N VAL A 264 17.45 -7.60 -10.33
CA VAL A 264 17.48 -6.32 -11.05
C VAL A 264 18.29 -5.30 -10.25
N GLN A 265 18.87 -4.32 -10.95
CA GLN A 265 19.37 -3.11 -10.35
C GLN A 265 18.36 -2.00 -10.57
N TYR A 266 18.25 -1.06 -9.64
CA TYR A 266 17.30 0.04 -9.73
C TYR A 266 17.81 1.31 -9.05
N GLU A 267 17.16 2.43 -9.34
CA GLU A 267 17.28 3.70 -8.63
C GLU A 267 15.89 4.20 -8.24
N LEU A 268 15.74 4.64 -6.99
CA LEU A 268 14.50 5.27 -6.52
C LEU A 268 14.30 6.64 -7.19
N THR A 269 13.10 6.96 -7.63
CA THR A 269 12.77 8.31 -8.12
C THR A 269 13.02 9.37 -7.05
N HIS A 270 12.79 9.00 -5.77
CA HIS A 270 13.15 9.82 -4.61
C HIS A 270 14.63 10.22 -4.62
N ASP A 271 15.54 9.26 -4.84
CA ASP A 271 16.99 9.50 -4.84
C ASP A 271 17.45 10.30 -6.08
N MET A 272 16.62 10.34 -7.13
CA MET A 272 16.80 11.23 -8.29
C MET A 272 16.34 12.67 -8.02
N GLY A 273 15.69 12.93 -6.87
CA GLY A 273 15.18 14.23 -6.47
C GLY A 273 13.65 14.39 -6.62
N TYR A 274 12.95 13.37 -7.08
CA TYR A 274 11.48 13.33 -7.08
C TYR A 274 10.97 12.94 -5.70
N GLU A 275 11.10 13.88 -4.76
CA GLU A 275 10.86 13.69 -3.33
C GLU A 275 9.37 13.83 -2.95
N THR A 276 8.43 13.42 -3.80
CA THR A 276 7.01 13.41 -3.46
C THR A 276 6.73 12.39 -2.35
N TYR A 277 5.77 12.70 -1.50
CA TYR A 277 5.13 11.70 -0.66
C TYR A 277 4.12 10.95 -1.53
N SER A 278 4.37 9.69 -1.82
CA SER A 278 3.56 8.90 -2.76
C SER A 278 2.25 8.39 -2.18
N GLN A 279 2.21 8.21 -0.86
CA GLN A 279 1.00 7.81 -0.14
C GLN A 279 0.89 8.60 1.15
N ASN A 280 -0.26 9.23 1.32
CA ASN A 280 -0.64 10.02 2.48
C ASN A 280 -2.08 9.69 2.86
N TYR A 281 -2.44 9.86 4.12
CA TYR A 281 -3.83 9.97 4.51
C TYR A 281 -4.34 11.37 4.17
N GLY A 282 -5.12 11.48 3.10
CA GLY A 282 -5.74 12.73 2.64
C GLY A 282 -7.21 12.80 2.99
N VAL A 283 -7.69 14.01 3.20
CA VAL A 283 -9.10 14.34 3.43
C VAL A 283 -9.57 15.38 2.43
N LEU A 284 -10.90 15.51 2.26
CA LEU A 284 -11.48 16.68 1.59
C LEU A 284 -11.24 17.93 2.44
N PRO A 285 -11.00 19.11 1.85
CA PRO A 285 -10.60 20.31 2.60
C PRO A 285 -11.55 20.72 3.70
N GLU A 286 -12.86 20.57 3.51
CA GLU A 286 -13.90 20.91 4.50
C GLU A 286 -13.79 20.08 5.78
N ARG A 287 -13.31 18.82 5.69
CA ARG A 287 -13.17 17.93 6.85
C ARG A 287 -12.15 18.41 7.88
N ILE A 288 -11.18 19.22 7.46
CA ILE A 288 -10.17 19.81 8.38
C ILE A 288 -10.85 20.55 9.55
N GLU A 289 -11.92 21.29 9.26
CA GLU A 289 -12.67 22.03 10.29
C GLU A 289 -13.89 21.27 10.79
N GLU A 290 -14.62 20.58 9.90
CA GLU A 290 -15.88 19.91 10.27
C GLU A 290 -15.61 18.66 11.13
N ASP A 291 -14.54 17.91 10.85
CA ASP A 291 -14.19 16.68 11.54
C ASP A 291 -12.92 16.82 12.42
N ARG A 292 -12.55 18.06 12.77
CA ARG A 292 -11.35 18.36 13.57
C ARG A 292 -11.20 17.49 14.81
N ALA A 293 -12.29 17.32 15.58
CA ALA A 293 -12.25 16.52 16.80
C ALA A 293 -11.98 15.03 16.54
N CYS A 294 -12.40 14.51 15.40
CA CYS A 294 -12.08 13.16 14.97
C CYS A 294 -10.61 13.07 14.53
N LEU A 295 -10.14 14.01 13.72
CA LEU A 295 -8.76 14.03 13.21
C LEU A 295 -7.73 14.15 14.34
N GLU A 296 -7.99 14.96 15.37
CA GLU A 296 -7.13 15.10 16.55
C GLU A 296 -6.95 13.77 17.32
N LEU A 297 -7.91 12.87 17.25
CA LEU A 297 -7.86 11.55 17.89
C LEU A 297 -7.36 10.47 16.95
N LEU A 298 -7.74 10.52 15.68
CA LEU A 298 -7.49 9.48 14.70
C LEU A 298 -6.05 9.52 14.17
N VAL A 299 -5.51 10.71 13.89
CA VAL A 299 -4.18 10.82 13.28
C VAL A 299 -3.07 10.21 14.13
N PRO A 300 -3.02 10.38 15.47
CA PRO A 300 -2.09 9.66 16.31
C PRO A 300 -2.24 8.12 16.26
N ILE A 301 -3.47 7.62 16.07
CA ILE A 301 -3.72 6.17 15.88
C ILE A 301 -3.13 5.71 14.54
N LEU A 302 -3.32 6.49 13.47
CA LEU A 302 -2.72 6.21 12.17
C LEU A 302 -1.16 6.20 12.24
N GLN A 303 -0.56 7.15 12.98
CA GLN A 303 0.89 7.18 13.21
C GLN A 303 1.36 5.93 13.96
N GLN A 304 0.63 5.51 14.99
CA GLN A 304 0.97 4.31 15.76
C GLN A 304 0.84 3.04 14.89
N GLY A 305 -0.18 2.93 14.04
CA GLY A 305 -0.33 1.82 13.09
C GLY A 305 0.86 1.71 12.12
N MET A 306 1.45 2.83 11.70
CA MET A 306 2.69 2.80 10.90
C MET A 306 3.87 2.24 11.70
N VAL A 307 4.02 2.64 12.97
CA VAL A 307 5.09 2.15 13.87
C VAL A 307 4.92 0.65 14.10
N ASP A 308 3.71 0.21 14.42
CA ASP A 308 3.40 -1.17 14.77
C ASP A 308 3.65 -2.06 13.55
N TYR A 309 3.12 -1.70 12.38
CA TYR A 309 3.32 -2.46 11.16
C TYR A 309 4.79 -2.60 10.76
N VAL A 310 5.57 -1.50 10.75
CA VAL A 310 7.00 -1.56 10.38
C VAL A 310 7.79 -2.40 11.37
N THR A 311 7.36 -2.42 12.65
CA THR A 311 8.03 -3.17 13.72
C THR A 311 7.73 -4.66 13.63
N ASP A 312 6.48 -5.06 13.40
CA ASP A 312 6.05 -6.47 13.28
C ASP A 312 4.78 -6.57 12.41
N GLY A 313 4.95 -6.69 11.10
CA GLY A 313 3.87 -6.73 10.12
C GLY A 313 3.43 -8.15 9.70
N ALA A 314 3.88 -9.21 10.39
CA ALA A 314 3.63 -10.58 9.93
C ALA A 314 2.14 -10.96 9.96
N GLU A 315 1.43 -10.61 11.03
CA GLU A 315 -0.02 -10.88 11.15
C GLU A 315 -0.81 -10.03 10.15
N THR A 316 -0.46 -8.77 9.99
CA THR A 316 -1.07 -7.86 9.02
C THR A 316 -0.86 -8.32 7.57
N ASN A 317 0.32 -8.80 7.23
CA ASN A 317 0.59 -9.40 5.91
C ASN A 317 -0.29 -10.63 5.66
N ALA A 318 -0.56 -11.45 6.69
CA ALA A 318 -1.48 -12.58 6.56
C ALA A 318 -2.93 -12.11 6.27
N VAL A 319 -3.40 -11.04 6.91
CA VAL A 319 -4.70 -10.41 6.61
C VAL A 319 -4.74 -9.90 5.17
N ILE A 320 -3.71 -9.17 4.72
CA ILE A 320 -3.60 -8.66 3.34
C ILE A 320 -3.69 -9.81 2.33
N MET A 321 -2.98 -10.90 2.55
CA MET A 321 -3.02 -12.08 1.67
C MET A 321 -4.39 -12.75 1.67
N ASP A 322 -5.06 -12.87 2.83
CA ASP A 322 -6.41 -13.44 2.94
C ASP A 322 -7.43 -12.59 2.18
N VAL A 323 -7.38 -11.27 2.32
CA VAL A 323 -8.25 -10.32 1.62
C VAL A 323 -8.08 -10.44 0.10
N ASN A 324 -6.84 -10.44 -0.42
CA ASN A 324 -6.57 -10.64 -1.85
C ASN A 324 -7.08 -11.99 -2.35
N ALA A 325 -6.89 -13.05 -1.57
CA ALA A 325 -7.37 -14.40 -1.94
C ALA A 325 -8.90 -14.47 -2.03
N ILE A 326 -9.62 -13.70 -1.18
CA ILE A 326 -11.10 -13.64 -1.20
C ILE A 326 -11.59 -12.76 -2.36
N TYR A 327 -10.91 -11.67 -2.71
CA TYR A 327 -11.27 -10.84 -3.86
C TYR A 327 -11.20 -11.61 -5.19
N ASP A 328 -10.22 -12.52 -5.34
CA ASP A 328 -10.07 -13.42 -6.50
C ASP A 328 -10.17 -12.67 -7.85
N ASP A 329 -9.61 -11.48 -7.93
CA ASP A 329 -9.63 -10.59 -9.10
C ASP A 329 -8.48 -10.83 -10.09
N GLY A 330 -7.59 -11.77 -9.75
CA GLY A 330 -6.42 -12.16 -10.53
C GLY A 330 -5.12 -11.52 -10.04
N PHE A 331 -5.16 -10.60 -9.08
CA PHE A 331 -3.97 -10.15 -8.38
C PHE A 331 -3.51 -11.22 -7.38
N VAL A 332 -2.21 -11.54 -7.39
CA VAL A 332 -1.63 -12.55 -6.50
C VAL A 332 -0.52 -11.89 -5.69
N TYR A 333 -0.68 -11.90 -4.37
CA TYR A 333 0.33 -11.41 -3.44
C TYR A 333 0.83 -12.58 -2.60
N SER A 334 2.04 -13.07 -2.87
CA SER A 334 2.59 -14.24 -2.22
C SER A 334 3.15 -13.91 -0.84
N GLU A 335 3.27 -14.92 0.03
CA GLU A 335 3.90 -14.80 1.35
C GLU A 335 5.34 -14.25 1.23
N GLY A 336 6.12 -14.76 0.27
CA GLY A 336 7.49 -14.29 0.07
C GLY A 336 7.57 -12.84 -0.41
N ASN A 337 6.62 -12.39 -1.25
CA ASN A 337 6.55 -11.00 -1.69
C ASN A 337 6.09 -10.08 -0.54
N ALA A 338 5.16 -10.53 0.29
CA ALA A 338 4.71 -9.81 1.47
C ALA A 338 5.84 -9.62 2.50
N GLU A 339 6.61 -10.69 2.79
CA GLU A 339 7.79 -10.62 3.66
C GLU A 339 8.88 -9.70 3.09
N PHE A 340 9.16 -9.81 1.78
CA PHE A 340 10.11 -8.94 1.09
C PHE A 340 9.68 -7.47 1.15
N GLY A 341 8.43 -7.19 0.77
CA GLY A 341 7.88 -5.83 0.77
C GLY A 341 7.97 -5.19 2.14
N HIS A 342 7.49 -5.86 3.17
CA HIS A 342 7.58 -5.39 4.57
C HIS A 342 9.03 -5.08 4.98
N ALA A 343 9.98 -6.00 4.68
CA ALA A 343 11.39 -5.78 5.00
C ALA A 343 11.99 -4.57 4.27
N GLU A 344 11.64 -4.36 3.00
CA GLU A 344 12.13 -3.23 2.20
C GLU A 344 11.55 -1.89 2.66
N LEU A 345 10.31 -1.85 3.14
CA LEU A 345 9.70 -0.63 3.68
C LEU A 345 10.56 -0.04 4.81
N GLY A 346 10.97 -0.86 5.76
CA GLY A 346 11.86 -0.44 6.85
C GLY A 346 13.31 -0.23 6.40
N ARG A 347 13.87 -1.17 5.62
CA ARG A 347 15.29 -1.14 5.20
C ARG A 347 15.65 0.09 4.37
N LEU A 348 14.77 0.50 3.46
CA LEU A 348 14.96 1.67 2.61
C LEU A 348 14.46 2.96 3.26
N GLY A 349 13.75 2.87 4.38
CA GLY A 349 13.06 3.98 5.01
C GLY A 349 11.94 4.52 4.14
N LEU A 350 11.24 3.64 3.43
CA LEU A 350 10.06 3.99 2.64
C LEU A 350 8.92 4.39 3.58
N ILE A 351 8.73 3.61 4.66
CA ILE A 351 7.95 4.04 5.82
C ILE A 351 8.97 4.30 6.93
N GLY A 352 8.96 5.47 7.51
CA GLY A 352 9.97 5.87 8.49
C GLY A 352 9.71 7.22 9.10
N ASN A 353 10.60 7.59 10.04
CA ASN A 353 10.56 8.91 10.64
C ASN A 353 10.97 9.99 9.64
N GLY A 354 10.27 11.12 9.70
CA GLY A 354 10.73 12.35 9.07
C GLY A 354 12.03 12.89 9.70
N PRO A 355 12.56 14.00 9.17
CA PRO A 355 13.87 14.53 9.62
C PRO A 355 13.95 14.92 11.08
N ASP A 356 12.82 15.17 11.74
CA ASP A 356 12.74 15.53 13.16
C ASP A 356 12.50 14.33 14.11
N GLY A 357 12.42 13.11 13.55
CA GLY A 357 12.20 11.88 14.29
C GLY A 357 10.74 11.49 14.47
N THR A 358 9.81 12.25 13.90
CA THR A 358 8.37 11.98 13.96
C THR A 358 7.93 11.20 12.73
N ILE A 359 7.18 10.11 12.90
CA ILE A 359 6.57 9.38 11.80
C ILE A 359 5.27 10.07 11.35
N GLY A 360 4.98 10.04 10.07
CA GLY A 360 3.74 10.60 9.52
C GLY A 360 3.74 12.12 9.31
N LYS A 361 4.81 12.81 9.69
CA LYS A 361 4.91 14.27 9.62
C LYS A 361 5.47 14.75 8.28
N HIS A 362 4.83 15.76 7.68
CA HIS A 362 5.35 16.38 6.46
C HIS A 362 6.55 17.30 6.75
N ASP A 363 7.59 17.22 5.95
CA ASP A 363 8.53 18.33 5.75
C ASP A 363 7.89 19.35 4.78
N MET A 364 7.34 20.42 5.34
CA MET A 364 6.61 21.43 4.56
C MET A 364 7.49 22.16 3.56
N ASP A 365 8.79 22.32 3.84
CA ASP A 365 9.73 22.90 2.88
C ASP A 365 9.94 21.94 1.68
N ARG A 366 9.97 20.63 1.93
CA ARG A 366 10.00 19.60 0.89
C ARG A 366 8.73 19.62 0.05
N VAL A 367 7.56 19.69 0.67
CA VAL A 367 6.27 19.82 -0.06
C VAL A 367 6.30 21.02 -0.97
N GLN A 368 6.74 22.20 -0.48
CA GLN A 368 6.82 23.42 -1.31
C GLN A 368 7.82 23.27 -2.46
N ARG A 369 9.00 22.69 -2.20
CA ARG A 369 9.99 22.42 -3.27
C ARG A 369 9.40 21.52 -4.35
N MET A 370 8.62 20.50 -3.97
CA MET A 370 7.97 19.61 -4.94
C MET A 370 6.89 20.35 -5.74
N ILE A 371 6.03 21.14 -5.08
CA ILE A 371 5.05 22.00 -5.78
C ILE A 371 5.75 22.85 -6.83
N ASP A 372 6.78 23.60 -6.43
CA ASP A 372 7.51 24.51 -7.32
C ASP A 372 8.13 23.78 -8.53
N SER A 373 8.61 22.54 -8.33
CA SER A 373 9.20 21.73 -9.38
C SER A 373 8.17 21.03 -10.29
N LEU A 374 6.93 20.82 -9.79
CA LEU A 374 5.84 20.19 -10.53
C LEU A 374 5.05 21.19 -11.38
N ILE A 375 5.03 22.48 -11.02
CA ILE A 375 4.35 23.51 -11.80
C ILE A 375 4.75 23.50 -13.30
N PRO A 376 6.04 23.40 -13.68
CA PRO A 376 6.42 23.30 -15.09
C PRO A 376 5.96 22.00 -15.75
N VAL A 377 5.88 20.90 -15.00
CA VAL A 377 5.44 19.58 -15.50
C VAL A 377 3.96 19.63 -15.90
N PHE A 378 3.14 20.29 -15.11
CA PHE A 378 1.71 20.45 -15.39
C PHE A 378 1.40 21.62 -16.33
N GLY A 379 2.39 22.45 -16.64
CA GLY A 379 2.27 23.60 -17.53
C GLY A 379 2.02 23.24 -19.01
N PRO A 380 1.87 24.26 -19.87
CA PRO A 380 1.51 24.06 -21.28
C PRO A 380 2.58 23.33 -22.13
N ASP A 381 3.81 23.30 -21.67
CA ASP A 381 4.92 22.59 -22.32
C ASP A 381 5.12 21.17 -21.77
N GLY A 382 4.31 20.76 -20.78
CA GLY A 382 4.30 19.44 -20.15
C GLY A 382 2.96 18.71 -20.37
N ILE A 383 2.37 18.20 -19.27
CA ILE A 383 1.10 17.44 -19.29
C ILE A 383 -0.09 18.35 -19.65
N ASN A 384 0.05 19.67 -19.48
CA ASN A 384 -0.95 20.70 -19.78
C ASN A 384 -2.28 20.52 -19.00
N ILE A 385 -2.16 20.35 -17.69
CA ILE A 385 -3.28 20.28 -16.75
C ILE A 385 -3.38 21.61 -15.99
N GLY A 386 -4.60 22.10 -15.76
CA GLY A 386 -4.83 23.30 -14.96
C GLY A 386 -4.65 22.99 -13.48
N ILE A 387 -3.72 23.69 -12.81
CA ILE A 387 -3.54 23.65 -11.36
C ILE A 387 -4.00 24.95 -10.71
N ALA A 388 -4.23 24.96 -9.40
CA ALA A 388 -4.64 26.14 -8.65
C ALA A 388 -3.57 27.23 -8.74
N GLU A 389 -4.00 28.49 -8.96
CA GLU A 389 -3.09 29.64 -9.01
C GLU A 389 -2.57 29.97 -7.60
N GLY A 390 -1.25 30.08 -7.47
CA GLY A 390 -0.61 30.45 -6.21
C GLY A 390 -0.59 29.32 -5.17
N LEU A 391 -0.67 28.08 -5.62
CA LEU A 391 -0.65 26.87 -4.75
C LEU A 391 0.55 26.86 -3.81
N THR A 392 0.29 26.61 -2.56
CA THR A 392 1.30 26.47 -1.49
C THR A 392 1.16 25.15 -0.74
N TYR A 393 2.17 24.78 0.05
CA TYR A 393 2.10 23.57 0.87
C TYR A 393 0.86 23.53 1.77
N GLY A 394 0.43 24.68 2.30
CA GLY A 394 -0.73 24.75 3.20
C GLY A 394 -2.08 24.46 2.53
N ASP A 395 -2.12 24.44 1.20
CA ASP A 395 -3.33 24.10 0.46
C ASP A 395 -3.49 22.59 0.26
N ILE A 396 -2.40 21.81 0.42
CA ILE A 396 -2.39 20.36 0.16
C ILE A 396 -1.89 19.49 1.32
N ALA A 397 -1.35 20.09 2.40
CA ALA A 397 -0.84 19.32 3.54
C ALA A 397 -0.93 20.12 4.84
N THR A 398 -1.14 19.42 5.97
CA THR A 398 -1.10 19.98 7.31
C THR A 398 -0.46 19.01 8.30
N ASN A 399 0.20 19.56 9.34
CA ASN A 399 0.71 18.81 10.49
C ASN A 399 -0.08 19.11 11.78
N GLU A 400 -1.26 19.73 11.68
CA GLU A 400 -2.02 20.17 12.85
C GLU A 400 -2.43 19.03 13.80
N PHE A 401 -2.56 17.81 13.27
CA PHE A 401 -3.07 16.64 13.99
C PHE A 401 -1.97 15.65 14.38
N ILE A 402 -0.72 15.90 13.98
CA ILE A 402 0.43 15.04 14.24
C ILE A 402 0.82 15.08 15.71
N ASP A 403 1.02 13.91 16.31
CA ASP A 403 1.67 13.77 17.61
C ASP A 403 3.18 13.64 17.42
N ASP A 404 3.92 14.70 17.78
CA ASP A 404 5.37 14.77 17.63
C ASP A 404 6.14 13.75 18.50
N SER A 405 5.47 13.05 19.40
CA SER A 405 6.08 12.03 20.25
C SER A 405 6.08 10.62 19.65
N ILE A 406 5.37 10.41 18.52
CA ILE A 406 5.26 9.10 17.87
C ILE A 406 6.31 8.98 16.76
N GLY A 407 7.12 7.92 16.83
CA GLY A 407 8.15 7.61 15.85
C GLY A 407 8.82 6.27 16.12
N LEU A 408 9.57 5.79 15.14
CA LEU A 408 10.40 4.59 15.25
C LEU A 408 11.62 4.87 16.12
N GLU A 409 12.03 3.90 16.99
CA GLU A 409 13.18 3.99 17.87
C GLU A 409 14.53 3.82 17.13
#